data_b8dd2faab163253a103547bddf7bc19d
#
_entry.id   b8dd2faab163253a103547bddf7bc19d
#
_cell.length_a   1.000
_cell.length_b   1.000
_cell.length_c   1.000
_cell.angle_alpha   90.00
_cell.angle_beta   90.00
_cell.angle_gamma   90.00
#
_symmetry.space_group_name_H-M   'P 1'
#
loop_
_entity.id
_entity.type
_entity.pdbx_description
1 polymer ?
#
loop_
_entity_poly.entity_id
_entity_poly.type
_entity_poly.pdbx_seq_one_letter_code
_entity_poly.pdbx_strand_id
1 'polypeptide(L)'
;MNTAEKLNMTMLCDFYELTMGNGYFRNGYKDRITYFDVFFRKVPDQGGFAIAAGLEQLIDYIENLHFSEEDIAYLRSRNLFCEEFLDYLRDFRFTGDIYAIPEGTPVFPREPLVVVRAPSIEAQLIETFTLLTINHQSLIATKANRICRAANGRTVLEFGSRRAQGADAAIIGARAAYIGGCAGTACTISDQLYGVPAGGTMAHSWVQMFPSEYEAFKAYCEAYPDNPTLLVDTYNTLRSGIPNAIRVFNEVLKPRGLTKCGIRLDSGDMTYLTRKARKMLDEAGWQTCQISCSNSLDEYIIEDILNQGAQIDMFGVGERLITAKSEAVFGGVYKLTAIEDEQGNIIPKIKISENVGKITNPHFKKVYRLFGNDTGKAIADYLCVHDETVDDSRDLEIFDPQATWKRKKVYNFTAKELLVPIFQGGELVYQLPALSEIQAYCAQQVDTLWDEVKRFDNPHTYYVDLSQKLWDIKDRLLHEGGKIS
;
A
#
# COMPACT_ATOMS: atom_id res chain seq x y z
N MET A 1 15.26 2.86 -20.17
CA MET A 1 16.26 2.39 -19.20
C MET A 1 15.76 2.78 -17.84
N ASN A 2 15.26 1.80 -17.12
CA ASN A 2 14.71 2.01 -15.76
C ASN A 2 15.86 2.44 -14.85
N THR A 3 15.68 3.49 -14.07
CA THR A 3 16.72 3.95 -13.11
C THR A 3 17.06 2.82 -12.13
N ALA A 4 16.08 1.97 -11.82
CA ALA A 4 16.25 0.80 -10.95
C ALA A 4 17.11 -0.32 -11.60
N GLU A 5 17.12 -0.49 -12.92
CA GLU A 5 17.98 -1.47 -13.59
C GLU A 5 19.46 -1.06 -13.63
N LYS A 6 19.78 0.19 -13.29
CA LYS A 6 21.15 0.72 -13.32
C LYS A 6 21.76 0.89 -11.93
N LEU A 7 20.96 0.89 -10.87
CA LEU A 7 21.44 1.04 -9.52
C LEU A 7 21.29 -0.29 -8.78
N ASN A 8 22.42 -0.84 -8.34
CA ASN A 8 22.41 -1.91 -7.36
C ASN A 8 21.86 -1.37 -6.05
N MET A 9 20.64 -1.80 -5.69
CA MET A 9 19.95 -1.31 -4.49
C MET A 9 20.48 -1.93 -3.18
N THR A 10 21.45 -2.82 -3.24
CA THR A 10 22.11 -3.44 -2.07
C THR A 10 22.70 -2.38 -1.13
N MET A 11 23.23 -1.30 -1.69
CA MET A 11 23.79 -0.19 -0.92
C MET A 11 22.73 0.81 -0.40
N LEU A 12 21.45 0.60 -0.69
CA LEU A 12 20.34 1.36 -0.09
C LEU A 12 20.01 0.79 1.29
N CYS A 13 20.95 0.95 2.19
CA CYS A 13 20.86 0.56 3.60
C CYS A 13 21.32 1.72 4.49
N ASP A 14 20.79 1.81 5.68
CA ASP A 14 21.30 2.75 6.68
C ASP A 14 22.70 2.32 7.10
N PHE A 15 23.63 3.28 7.21
CA PHE A 15 25.05 2.98 7.45
C PHE A 15 25.30 2.18 8.74
N TYR A 16 24.42 2.33 9.73
CA TYR A 16 24.53 1.54 10.97
C TYR A 16 24.34 0.03 10.73
N GLU A 17 23.61 -0.38 9.71
CA GLU A 17 23.41 -1.79 9.36
C GLU A 17 24.75 -2.45 9.00
N LEU A 18 25.57 -1.75 8.22
CA LEU A 18 26.94 -2.17 7.88
C LEU A 18 27.87 -2.15 9.09
N THR A 19 27.82 -1.11 9.92
CA THR A 19 28.70 -1.04 11.12
C THR A 19 28.33 -2.08 12.16
N MET A 20 27.03 -2.35 12.36
CA MET A 20 26.55 -3.46 13.20
C MET A 20 26.96 -4.81 12.59
N GLY A 21 26.80 -4.98 11.27
CA GLY A 21 27.21 -6.19 10.53
C GLY A 21 28.67 -6.53 10.77
N ASN A 22 29.58 -5.55 10.61
CA ASN A 22 31.00 -5.71 10.94
C ASN A 22 31.22 -6.05 12.42
N GLY A 23 30.44 -5.43 13.32
CA GLY A 23 30.45 -5.75 14.75
C GLY A 23 30.05 -7.19 15.03
N TYR A 24 28.95 -7.67 14.44
CA TYR A 24 28.51 -9.06 14.58
C TYR A 24 29.54 -10.04 14.01
N PHE A 25 30.12 -9.72 12.85
CA PHE A 25 31.18 -10.53 12.23
C PHE A 25 32.37 -10.72 13.15
N ARG A 26 32.90 -9.62 13.68
CA ARG A 26 34.11 -9.62 14.57
C ARG A 26 33.88 -10.32 15.91
N ASN A 27 32.64 -10.37 16.39
CA ASN A 27 32.33 -10.98 17.69
C ASN A 27 31.72 -12.39 17.55
N GLY A 28 31.75 -13.01 16.37
CA GLY A 28 31.28 -14.38 16.14
C GLY A 28 29.74 -14.55 16.14
N TYR A 29 29.00 -13.48 15.92
CA TYR A 29 27.53 -13.51 15.87
C TYR A 29 26.97 -13.57 14.46
N LYS A 30 27.80 -13.62 13.41
CA LYS A 30 27.35 -13.54 12.01
C LYS A 30 26.32 -14.62 11.64
N ASP A 31 26.48 -15.83 12.15
CA ASP A 31 25.64 -17.00 11.85
C ASP A 31 24.47 -17.16 12.85
N ARG A 32 24.35 -16.28 13.85
CA ARG A 32 23.28 -16.35 14.83
C ARG A 32 21.94 -16.05 14.17
N ILE A 33 21.02 -17.01 14.23
CA ILE A 33 19.66 -16.81 13.70
C ILE A 33 18.91 -15.80 14.55
N THR A 34 18.28 -14.86 13.87
CA THR A 34 17.49 -13.76 14.44
C THR A 34 16.12 -13.71 13.80
N TYR A 35 15.15 -13.19 14.54
CA TYR A 35 13.77 -12.99 14.07
C TYR A 35 13.43 -11.51 14.17
N PHE A 36 13.00 -10.93 13.06
CA PHE A 36 12.56 -9.55 13.01
C PHE A 36 11.13 -9.48 12.47
N ASP A 37 10.34 -8.57 13.04
CA ASP A 37 9.01 -8.25 12.54
C ASP A 37 9.01 -6.85 11.91
N VAL A 38 8.34 -6.76 10.75
CA VAL A 38 7.85 -5.49 10.22
C VAL A 38 6.41 -5.29 10.67
N PHE A 39 6.11 -4.19 11.35
CA PHE A 39 4.75 -3.84 11.77
C PHE A 39 4.59 -2.34 11.89
N PHE A 40 3.36 -1.85 11.92
CA PHE A 40 3.05 -0.44 12.15
C PHE A 40 2.24 -0.24 13.44
N ARG A 41 2.12 1.02 13.92
CA ARG A 41 1.54 1.31 15.25
C ARG A 41 0.19 1.95 15.20
N LYS A 42 -0.12 2.70 14.16
CA LYS A 42 -1.44 3.33 13.94
C LYS A 42 -1.76 3.37 12.46
N VAL A 43 -3.03 3.32 12.14
CA VAL A 43 -3.50 3.46 10.75
C VAL A 43 -3.40 4.94 10.35
N PRO A 44 -2.87 5.26 9.15
CA PRO A 44 -2.88 6.63 8.64
C PRO A 44 -4.30 7.22 8.58
N ASP A 45 -4.39 8.53 8.69
CA ASP A 45 -5.66 9.29 8.67
C ASP A 45 -6.67 8.80 9.73
N GLN A 46 -6.20 8.25 10.85
CA GLN A 46 -7.02 7.66 11.88
C GLN A 46 -8.03 6.62 11.34
N GLY A 47 -7.67 5.96 10.25
CA GLY A 47 -8.50 4.93 9.61
C GLY A 47 -8.64 3.67 10.45
N GLY A 48 -9.58 2.80 10.09
CA GLY A 48 -9.84 1.54 10.80
C GLY A 48 -8.88 0.41 10.39
N PHE A 49 -8.26 0.49 9.22
CA PHE A 49 -7.32 -0.50 8.67
C PHE A 49 -6.39 0.12 7.63
N ALA A 50 -5.32 -0.57 7.32
CA ALA A 50 -4.44 -0.27 6.19
C ALA A 50 -4.45 -1.42 5.16
N ILE A 51 -3.91 -1.19 3.97
CA ILE A 51 -3.75 -2.22 2.93
C ILE A 51 -2.26 -2.59 2.84
N ALA A 52 -1.94 -3.87 2.98
CA ALA A 52 -0.59 -4.37 2.79
C ALA A 52 -0.20 -4.29 1.31
N ALA A 53 0.97 -3.71 1.02
CA ALA A 53 1.53 -3.63 -0.33
C ALA A 53 3.06 -3.46 -0.28
N GLY A 54 3.76 -3.79 -1.37
CA GLY A 54 5.21 -3.66 -1.49
C GLY A 54 5.96 -4.99 -1.50
N LEU A 55 5.27 -6.13 -1.47
CA LEU A 55 5.90 -7.45 -1.42
C LEU A 55 6.65 -7.78 -2.72
N GLU A 56 6.11 -7.43 -3.89
CA GLU A 56 6.78 -7.66 -5.18
C GLU A 56 8.17 -7.02 -5.23
N GLN A 57 8.29 -5.75 -4.81
CA GLN A 57 9.57 -5.04 -4.80
C GLN A 57 10.54 -5.59 -3.74
N LEU A 58 10.01 -6.09 -2.62
CA LEU A 58 10.82 -6.79 -1.63
C LEU A 58 11.39 -8.10 -2.19
N ILE A 59 10.58 -8.86 -2.92
CA ILE A 59 11.02 -10.10 -3.59
C ILE A 59 12.13 -9.78 -4.59
N ASP A 60 11.89 -8.82 -5.50
CA ASP A 60 12.88 -8.40 -6.50
C ASP A 60 14.21 -7.96 -5.86
N TYR A 61 14.14 -7.23 -4.74
CA TYR A 61 15.32 -6.80 -4.01
C TYR A 61 16.12 -7.97 -3.45
N ILE A 62 15.45 -8.91 -2.76
CA ILE A 62 16.12 -10.07 -2.14
C ILE A 62 16.76 -10.97 -3.20
N GLU A 63 16.10 -11.24 -4.33
CA GLU A 63 16.64 -12.05 -5.43
C GLU A 63 17.88 -11.42 -6.09
N ASN A 64 17.96 -10.09 -6.08
CA ASN A 64 19.05 -9.33 -6.71
C ASN A 64 20.10 -8.81 -5.72
N LEU A 65 19.99 -9.18 -4.44
CA LEU A 65 20.85 -8.66 -3.37
C LEU A 65 22.29 -9.18 -3.51
N HIS A 66 23.23 -8.30 -3.83
CA HIS A 66 24.66 -8.63 -3.96
C HIS A 66 25.53 -7.37 -3.87
N PHE A 67 26.71 -7.48 -3.29
CA PHE A 67 27.68 -6.39 -3.29
C PHE A 67 28.61 -6.51 -4.51
N SER A 68 28.70 -5.44 -5.29
CA SER A 68 29.62 -5.35 -6.41
C SER A 68 31.05 -5.06 -5.92
N GLU A 69 32.07 -5.28 -6.78
CA GLU A 69 33.45 -4.89 -6.46
C GLU A 69 33.60 -3.38 -6.25
N GLU A 70 32.76 -2.56 -6.89
CA GLU A 70 32.72 -1.11 -6.67
C GLU A 70 32.18 -0.78 -5.26
N ASP A 71 31.14 -1.48 -4.80
CA ASP A 71 30.60 -1.34 -3.44
C ASP A 71 31.65 -1.71 -2.40
N ILE A 72 32.34 -2.85 -2.60
CA ILE A 72 33.42 -3.30 -1.70
C ILE A 72 34.57 -2.30 -1.68
N ALA A 73 34.99 -1.77 -2.86
CA ALA A 73 36.02 -0.74 -2.93
C ALA A 73 35.63 0.55 -2.20
N TYR A 74 34.37 0.98 -2.34
CA TYR A 74 33.83 2.12 -1.61
C TYR A 74 33.85 1.88 -0.10
N LEU A 75 33.32 0.74 0.37
CA LEU A 75 33.31 0.40 1.80
C LEU A 75 34.71 0.33 2.39
N ARG A 76 35.70 -0.24 1.65
CA ARG A 76 37.08 -0.29 2.02
C ARG A 76 37.67 1.13 2.22
N SER A 77 37.32 2.05 1.33
CA SER A 77 37.80 3.45 1.39
C SER A 77 37.34 4.19 2.65
N ARG A 78 36.28 3.68 3.31
CA ARG A 78 35.79 4.27 4.58
C ARG A 78 36.68 3.98 5.77
N ASN A 79 37.60 2.99 5.68
CA ASN A 79 38.55 2.59 6.75
C ASN A 79 37.87 2.23 8.09
N LEU A 80 36.65 1.68 8.05
CA LEU A 80 35.84 1.32 9.23
C LEU A 80 35.59 -0.19 9.35
N PHE A 81 35.77 -0.93 8.28
CA PHE A 81 35.47 -2.34 8.17
C PHE A 81 36.73 -3.18 8.09
N CYS A 82 36.78 -4.37 8.72
CA CYS A 82 37.86 -5.31 8.55
C CYS A 82 37.79 -6.00 7.19
N GLU A 83 38.93 -6.44 6.64
CA GLU A 83 38.99 -7.04 5.30
C GLU A 83 38.18 -8.34 5.24
N GLU A 84 38.20 -9.14 6.30
CA GLU A 84 37.46 -10.39 6.37
C GLU A 84 35.92 -10.16 6.29
N PHE A 85 35.44 -9.04 6.82
CA PHE A 85 34.02 -8.66 6.65
C PHE A 85 33.72 -8.19 5.22
N LEU A 86 34.64 -7.45 4.60
CA LEU A 86 34.49 -7.05 3.19
C LEU A 86 34.52 -8.26 2.26
N ASP A 87 35.33 -9.28 2.56
CA ASP A 87 35.34 -10.54 1.83
C ASP A 87 34.02 -11.31 2.03
N TYR A 88 33.48 -11.33 3.24
CA TYR A 88 32.15 -11.89 3.50
C TYR A 88 31.05 -11.17 2.69
N LEU A 89 31.08 -9.84 2.59
CA LEU A 89 30.10 -9.09 1.80
C LEU A 89 30.21 -9.38 0.30
N ARG A 90 31.41 -9.66 -0.22
CA ARG A 90 31.61 -10.02 -1.63
C ARG A 90 30.85 -11.28 -2.03
N ASP A 91 30.78 -12.25 -1.13
CA ASP A 91 30.08 -13.52 -1.34
C ASP A 91 28.65 -13.50 -0.76
N PHE A 92 28.19 -12.33 -0.33
CA PHE A 92 26.90 -12.19 0.36
C PHE A 92 25.73 -12.69 -0.51
N ARG A 93 24.88 -13.50 0.13
CA ARG A 93 23.58 -13.93 -0.36
C ARG A 93 22.62 -14.00 0.81
N PHE A 94 21.36 -13.72 0.56
CA PHE A 94 20.34 -13.96 1.56
C PHE A 94 20.02 -15.46 1.61
N THR A 95 20.10 -16.07 2.79
CA THR A 95 19.88 -17.51 3.01
C THR A 95 18.77 -17.78 4.03
N GLY A 96 18.11 -16.75 4.50
CA GLY A 96 17.06 -16.82 5.51
C GLY A 96 15.69 -17.21 4.98
N ASP A 97 14.71 -17.17 5.89
CA ASP A 97 13.29 -17.35 5.61
C ASP A 97 12.58 -15.99 5.73
N ILE A 98 11.63 -15.74 4.84
CA ILE A 98 10.74 -14.58 4.91
C ILE A 98 9.30 -15.09 4.84
N TYR A 99 8.49 -14.64 5.79
CA TYR A 99 7.03 -14.80 5.79
C TYR A 99 6.39 -13.44 5.68
N ALA A 100 5.32 -13.31 4.88
CA ALA A 100 4.63 -12.04 4.73
C ALA A 100 3.12 -12.21 4.60
N ILE A 101 2.39 -11.16 4.93
CA ILE A 101 0.97 -11.04 4.60
C ILE A 101 0.86 -10.69 3.12
N PRO A 102 0.06 -11.40 2.31
CA PRO A 102 -0.13 -11.12 0.89
C PRO A 102 -0.62 -9.69 0.61
N GLU A 103 -0.14 -9.10 -0.48
CA GLU A 103 -0.58 -7.77 -0.92
C GLU A 103 -2.10 -7.71 -1.12
N GLY A 104 -2.68 -6.55 -0.85
CA GLY A 104 -4.12 -6.33 -0.91
C GLY A 104 -4.87 -6.75 0.37
N THR A 105 -4.22 -7.40 1.33
CA THR A 105 -4.85 -7.76 2.61
C THR A 105 -5.04 -6.51 3.48
N PRO A 106 -6.25 -6.25 4.03
CA PRO A 106 -6.43 -5.29 5.11
C PRO A 106 -5.64 -5.72 6.34
N VAL A 107 -4.88 -4.82 6.92
CA VAL A 107 -3.99 -5.08 8.07
C VAL A 107 -4.18 -4.06 9.16
N PHE A 108 -3.82 -4.43 10.38
CA PHE A 108 -4.08 -3.64 11.58
C PHE A 108 -2.79 -3.38 12.38
N PRO A 109 -2.79 -2.36 13.26
CA PRO A 109 -1.62 -2.04 14.06
C PRO A 109 -1.13 -3.23 14.91
N ARG A 110 0.20 -3.38 14.99
CA ARG A 110 0.92 -4.39 15.81
C ARG A 110 0.88 -5.83 15.29
N GLU A 111 0.29 -6.08 14.14
CA GLU A 111 0.45 -7.33 13.42
C GLU A 111 1.79 -7.33 12.69
N PRO A 112 2.53 -8.44 12.67
CA PRO A 112 3.67 -8.59 11.77
C PRO A 112 3.16 -8.67 10.32
N LEU A 113 3.56 -7.71 9.49
CA LEU A 113 3.32 -7.70 8.05
C LEU A 113 4.33 -8.58 7.31
N VAL A 114 5.56 -8.56 7.79
CA VAL A 114 6.68 -9.38 7.32
C VAL A 114 7.41 -9.90 8.53
N VAL A 115 7.78 -11.17 8.52
CA VAL A 115 8.66 -11.81 9.50
C VAL A 115 9.89 -12.31 8.77
N VAL A 116 11.07 -11.89 9.23
CA VAL A 116 12.35 -12.33 8.70
C VAL A 116 13.03 -13.23 9.73
N ARG A 117 13.37 -14.46 9.35
CA ARG A 117 14.22 -15.39 10.12
C ARG A 117 15.50 -15.60 9.33
N ALA A 118 16.61 -15.05 9.79
CA ALA A 118 17.86 -15.15 9.06
C ALA A 118 19.08 -14.99 9.98
N PRO A 119 20.30 -15.36 9.51
CA PRO A 119 21.54 -14.96 10.15
C PRO A 119 21.60 -13.45 10.42
N SER A 120 22.19 -13.04 11.52
CA SER A 120 22.08 -11.68 12.07
C SER A 120 22.46 -10.57 11.08
N ILE A 121 23.51 -10.77 10.28
CA ILE A 121 23.96 -9.80 9.29
C ILE A 121 22.96 -9.70 8.13
N GLU A 122 22.48 -10.83 7.65
CA GLU A 122 21.51 -10.89 6.55
C GLU A 122 20.20 -10.20 6.94
N ALA A 123 19.66 -10.55 8.12
CA ALA A 123 18.43 -9.95 8.62
C ALA A 123 18.59 -8.44 8.84
N GLN A 124 19.77 -7.96 9.25
CA GLN A 124 20.01 -6.54 9.50
C GLN A 124 20.13 -5.74 8.21
N LEU A 125 20.82 -6.25 7.19
CA LEU A 125 21.09 -5.52 5.94
C LEU A 125 19.87 -5.26 5.06
N ILE A 126 18.78 -5.98 5.28
CA ILE A 126 17.54 -5.79 4.49
C ILE A 126 16.54 -4.85 5.17
N GLU A 127 16.83 -4.29 6.35
CA GLU A 127 15.91 -3.46 7.13
C GLU A 127 15.41 -2.25 6.34
N THR A 128 16.34 -1.41 5.87
CA THR A 128 16.00 -0.13 5.24
C THR A 128 15.17 -0.31 3.97
N PHE A 129 15.56 -1.21 3.07
CA PHE A 129 14.80 -1.42 1.83
C PHE A 129 13.42 -2.03 2.11
N THR A 130 13.34 -3.00 3.02
CA THR A 130 12.06 -3.60 3.43
C THR A 130 11.11 -2.53 3.96
N LEU A 131 11.58 -1.67 4.85
CA LEU A 131 10.77 -0.59 5.41
C LEU A 131 10.37 0.45 4.36
N LEU A 132 11.29 0.84 3.48
CA LEU A 132 11.04 1.81 2.43
C LEU A 132 9.88 1.36 1.53
N THR A 133 9.94 0.13 1.03
CA THR A 133 8.94 -0.37 0.09
C THR A 133 7.58 -0.68 0.74
N ILE A 134 7.57 -1.34 1.89
CA ILE A 134 6.33 -1.65 2.62
C ILE A 134 5.63 -0.38 3.12
N ASN A 135 6.39 0.57 3.68
CA ASN A 135 5.83 1.84 4.16
C ASN A 135 5.18 2.64 3.03
N HIS A 136 5.92 2.87 1.94
CA HIS A 136 5.43 3.71 0.85
C HIS A 136 4.21 3.08 0.17
N GLN A 137 4.30 1.83 -0.24
CA GLN A 137 3.23 1.21 -1.00
C GLN A 137 1.99 0.93 -0.15
N SER A 138 2.16 0.49 1.11
CA SER A 138 1.00 0.32 2.00
C SER A 138 0.31 1.65 2.29
N LEU A 139 1.06 2.75 2.45
CA LEU A 139 0.49 4.09 2.62
C LEU A 139 -0.36 4.51 1.41
N ILE A 140 0.19 4.38 0.21
CA ILE A 140 -0.51 4.80 -1.02
C ILE A 140 -1.70 3.88 -1.33
N ALA A 141 -1.56 2.56 -1.17
CA ALA A 141 -2.68 1.63 -1.33
C ALA A 141 -3.81 1.92 -0.34
N THR A 142 -3.48 2.23 0.92
CA THR A 142 -4.45 2.63 1.94
C THR A 142 -5.17 3.93 1.56
N LYS A 143 -4.44 4.95 1.13
CA LYS A 143 -5.01 6.23 0.70
C LYS A 143 -5.91 6.05 -0.53
N ALA A 144 -5.46 5.28 -1.52
CA ALA A 144 -6.25 4.96 -2.71
C ALA A 144 -7.55 4.22 -2.34
N ASN A 145 -7.48 3.23 -1.43
CA ASN A 145 -8.65 2.50 -0.99
C ASN A 145 -9.68 3.41 -0.30
N ARG A 146 -9.25 4.35 0.55
CA ARG A 146 -10.15 5.36 1.14
C ARG A 146 -10.84 6.19 0.07
N ILE A 147 -10.09 6.71 -0.91
CA ILE A 147 -10.59 7.54 -2.01
C ILE A 147 -11.58 6.74 -2.88
N CYS A 148 -11.24 5.51 -3.25
CA CYS A 148 -12.12 4.65 -4.07
C CYS A 148 -13.42 4.30 -3.35
N ARG A 149 -13.40 4.06 -2.05
CA ARG A 149 -14.62 3.85 -1.25
C ARG A 149 -15.48 5.10 -1.19
N ALA A 150 -14.89 6.28 -1.00
CA ALA A 150 -15.60 7.56 -1.03
C ALA A 150 -16.26 7.84 -2.38
N ALA A 151 -15.67 7.36 -3.47
CA ALA A 151 -16.24 7.50 -4.82
C ALA A 151 -17.52 6.68 -5.03
N ASN A 152 -17.89 5.80 -4.11
CA ASN A 152 -19.15 5.05 -4.07
C ASN A 152 -19.47 4.38 -5.42
N GLY A 153 -18.56 3.49 -5.86
CA GLY A 153 -18.69 2.72 -7.10
C GLY A 153 -18.31 3.47 -8.39
N ARG A 154 -17.93 4.75 -8.31
CA ARG A 154 -17.44 5.50 -9.45
C ARG A 154 -15.98 5.21 -9.73
N THR A 155 -15.58 5.33 -10.99
CA THR A 155 -14.19 5.11 -11.41
C THR A 155 -13.26 6.16 -10.81
N VAL A 156 -12.13 5.72 -10.25
CA VAL A 156 -11.04 6.58 -9.79
C VAL A 156 -9.80 6.26 -10.60
N LEU A 157 -9.16 7.30 -11.16
CA LEU A 157 -7.86 7.22 -11.81
C LEU A 157 -6.81 7.96 -10.99
N GLU A 158 -5.63 7.38 -10.86
CA GLU A 158 -4.48 8.01 -10.25
C GLU A 158 -3.84 9.01 -11.23
N PHE A 159 -3.84 10.32 -10.91
CA PHE A 159 -3.33 11.40 -11.76
C PHE A 159 -2.18 12.19 -11.09
N GLY A 160 -1.46 11.55 -10.19
CA GLY A 160 -0.50 12.22 -9.30
C GLY A 160 0.96 12.14 -9.71
N SER A 161 1.35 11.43 -10.78
CA SER A 161 2.76 11.16 -11.12
C SER A 161 3.67 12.39 -11.04
N ARG A 162 3.25 13.54 -11.58
CA ARG A 162 4.02 14.80 -11.55
C ARG A 162 4.11 15.48 -10.18
N ARG A 163 3.46 14.94 -9.17
CA ARG A 163 3.42 15.44 -7.78
C ARG A 163 4.08 14.49 -6.78
N ALA A 164 4.48 13.31 -7.23
CA ALA A 164 5.18 12.32 -6.39
C ALA A 164 6.57 12.82 -5.96
N GLN A 165 7.08 12.27 -4.87
CA GLN A 165 8.41 12.57 -4.35
C GLN A 165 9.50 11.74 -5.04
N GLY A 166 9.67 11.92 -6.34
CA GLY A 166 10.65 11.24 -7.17
C GLY A 166 10.04 10.26 -8.16
N ALA A 167 10.86 9.79 -9.09
CA ALA A 167 10.42 8.93 -10.18
C ALA A 167 9.90 7.58 -9.68
N ASP A 168 10.62 6.94 -8.77
CA ASP A 168 10.21 5.65 -8.22
C ASP A 168 8.90 5.77 -7.43
N ALA A 169 8.72 6.83 -6.65
CA ALA A 169 7.47 7.09 -5.95
C ALA A 169 6.28 7.28 -6.91
N ALA A 170 6.48 7.86 -8.09
CA ALA A 170 5.44 7.96 -9.11
C ALA A 170 5.11 6.59 -9.70
N ILE A 171 6.12 5.80 -10.02
CA ILE A 171 5.98 4.50 -10.70
C ILE A 171 5.32 3.47 -9.78
N ILE A 172 5.94 3.21 -8.62
CA ILE A 172 5.44 2.21 -7.66
C ILE A 172 4.21 2.71 -6.88
N GLY A 173 4.07 4.03 -6.73
CA GLY A 173 2.86 4.63 -6.15
C GLY A 173 1.63 4.40 -7.03
N ALA A 174 1.76 4.46 -8.36
CA ALA A 174 0.68 4.12 -9.27
C ALA A 174 0.27 2.64 -9.16
N ARG A 175 1.25 1.72 -9.00
CA ARG A 175 1.01 0.31 -8.72
C ARG A 175 0.24 0.13 -7.41
N ALA A 176 0.69 0.77 -6.35
CA ALA A 176 0.05 0.71 -5.04
C ALA A 176 -1.38 1.29 -5.06
N ALA A 177 -1.59 2.39 -5.78
CA ALA A 177 -2.92 2.97 -5.96
C ALA A 177 -3.88 2.02 -6.70
N TYR A 178 -3.37 1.26 -7.67
CA TYR A 178 -4.15 0.24 -8.37
C TYR A 178 -4.56 -0.90 -7.42
N ILE A 179 -3.65 -1.40 -6.59
CA ILE A 179 -3.98 -2.37 -5.53
C ILE A 179 -5.11 -1.83 -4.63
N GLY A 180 -5.04 -0.54 -4.26
CA GLY A 180 -6.04 0.12 -3.43
C GLY A 180 -7.41 0.32 -4.09
N GLY A 181 -7.55 0.06 -5.40
CA GLY A 181 -8.83 0.11 -6.13
C GLY A 181 -8.92 1.14 -7.26
N CYS A 182 -7.87 1.93 -7.53
CA CYS A 182 -7.86 2.79 -8.71
C CYS A 182 -7.93 1.96 -9.99
N ALA A 183 -8.73 2.39 -10.96
CA ALA A 183 -8.92 1.68 -12.22
C ALA A 183 -7.75 1.83 -13.20
N GLY A 184 -6.83 2.76 -12.94
CA GLY A 184 -5.67 3.03 -13.78
C GLY A 184 -4.91 4.26 -13.33
N THR A 185 -3.92 4.65 -14.11
CA THR A 185 -3.00 5.76 -13.81
C THR A 185 -2.73 6.64 -15.02
N ALA A 186 -2.26 7.88 -14.78
CA ALA A 186 -1.64 8.71 -15.83
C ALA A 186 -0.15 8.38 -16.06
N CYS A 187 0.43 7.47 -15.29
CA CYS A 187 1.85 7.10 -15.33
C CYS A 187 2.11 6.02 -16.39
N THR A 188 2.48 6.40 -17.58
CA THR A 188 2.67 5.48 -18.72
C THR A 188 3.66 4.34 -18.46
N ILE A 189 4.76 4.62 -17.74
CA ILE A 189 5.76 3.60 -17.41
C ILE A 189 5.22 2.56 -16.42
N SER A 190 4.27 2.91 -15.57
CA SER A 190 3.63 1.95 -14.65
C SER A 190 2.73 0.96 -15.39
N ASP A 191 2.14 1.36 -16.52
CA ASP A 191 1.44 0.45 -17.43
C ASP A 191 2.44 -0.54 -18.05
N GLN A 192 3.53 0.00 -18.60
CA GLN A 192 4.56 -0.83 -19.26
C GLN A 192 5.20 -1.86 -18.32
N LEU A 193 5.47 -1.47 -17.06
CA LEU A 193 6.20 -2.33 -16.11
C LEU A 193 5.28 -3.27 -15.33
N TYR A 194 4.10 -2.80 -14.94
CA TYR A 194 3.21 -3.52 -14.01
C TYR A 194 1.82 -3.81 -14.58
N GLY A 195 1.53 -3.36 -15.81
CA GLY A 195 0.21 -3.55 -16.41
C GLY A 195 -0.89 -2.72 -15.74
N VAL A 196 -0.55 -1.62 -15.05
CA VAL A 196 -1.55 -0.67 -14.52
C VAL A 196 -2.13 0.12 -15.70
N PRO A 197 -3.42 -0.01 -16.05
CA PRO A 197 -3.94 0.62 -17.26
C PRO A 197 -3.69 2.12 -17.32
N ALA A 198 -2.94 2.58 -18.33
CA ALA A 198 -2.67 3.99 -18.53
C ALA A 198 -3.89 4.69 -19.14
N GLY A 199 -4.26 5.85 -18.58
CA GLY A 199 -5.36 6.65 -19.05
C GLY A 199 -5.07 8.14 -18.92
N GLY A 200 -5.69 8.91 -19.79
CA GLY A 200 -5.56 10.35 -19.79
C GLY A 200 -6.45 10.97 -20.88
N THR A 201 -6.57 12.29 -20.82
CA THR A 201 -7.33 13.05 -21.80
C THR A 201 -6.42 14.10 -22.45
N MET A 202 -6.69 15.36 -22.24
CA MET A 202 -5.89 16.49 -22.70
C MET A 202 -5.56 17.43 -21.55
N ALA A 203 -4.59 18.29 -21.74
CA ALA A 203 -4.33 19.45 -20.88
C ALA A 203 -4.93 20.73 -21.48
N HIS A 204 -5.04 21.79 -20.69
CA HIS A 204 -5.50 23.11 -21.17
C HIS A 204 -4.64 23.64 -22.33
N SER A 205 -3.34 23.32 -22.35
CA SER A 205 -2.44 23.67 -23.45
C SER A 205 -2.87 23.13 -24.82
N TRP A 206 -3.50 21.94 -24.88
CA TRP A 206 -4.11 21.45 -26.11
C TRP A 206 -5.14 22.42 -26.65
N VAL A 207 -6.07 22.85 -25.79
CA VAL A 207 -7.13 23.78 -26.19
C VAL A 207 -6.54 25.10 -26.64
N GLN A 208 -5.51 25.59 -25.94
CA GLN A 208 -4.85 26.88 -26.22
C GLN A 208 -4.01 26.87 -27.51
N MET A 209 -3.60 25.72 -28.01
CA MET A 209 -2.82 25.59 -29.27
C MET A 209 -3.66 25.81 -30.52
N PHE A 210 -4.99 25.73 -30.43
CA PHE A 210 -5.88 25.91 -31.56
C PHE A 210 -6.46 27.32 -31.59
N PRO A 211 -6.91 27.80 -32.77
CA PRO A 211 -7.53 29.14 -32.91
C PRO A 211 -8.80 29.32 -32.05
N SER A 212 -9.50 28.21 -31.76
CA SER A 212 -10.67 28.20 -30.90
C SER A 212 -10.83 26.91 -30.15
N GLU A 213 -11.55 26.96 -29.03
CA GLU A 213 -11.93 25.78 -28.23
C GLU A 213 -12.72 24.73 -29.05
N TYR A 214 -13.60 25.22 -29.94
CA TYR A 214 -14.34 24.34 -30.85
C TYR A 214 -13.41 23.55 -31.78
N GLU A 215 -12.41 24.19 -32.40
CA GLU A 215 -11.46 23.54 -33.30
C GLU A 215 -10.59 22.56 -32.54
N ALA A 216 -10.17 22.86 -31.32
CA ALA A 216 -9.43 21.97 -30.46
C ALA A 216 -10.24 20.70 -30.13
N PHE A 217 -11.49 20.86 -29.77
CA PHE A 217 -12.40 19.74 -29.47
C PHE A 217 -12.70 18.89 -30.68
N LYS A 218 -12.93 19.54 -31.85
CA LYS A 218 -13.16 18.85 -33.12
C LYS A 218 -11.96 17.99 -33.49
N ALA A 219 -10.77 18.57 -33.47
CA ALA A 219 -9.52 17.84 -33.79
C ALA A 219 -9.32 16.65 -32.85
N TYR A 220 -9.63 16.77 -31.54
CA TYR A 220 -9.51 15.69 -30.59
C TYR A 220 -10.49 14.56 -30.86
N CYS A 221 -11.78 14.89 -31.13
CA CYS A 221 -12.80 13.90 -31.46
C CYS A 221 -12.53 13.21 -32.82
N GLU A 222 -11.88 13.88 -33.77
CA GLU A 222 -11.48 13.28 -35.05
C GLU A 222 -10.31 12.30 -34.88
N ALA A 223 -9.36 12.63 -33.99
CA ALA A 223 -8.20 11.78 -33.68
C ALA A 223 -8.54 10.58 -32.78
N TYR A 224 -9.48 10.74 -31.85
CA TYR A 224 -9.86 9.72 -30.86
C TYR A 224 -11.39 9.54 -30.79
N PRO A 225 -12.02 9.04 -31.85
CA PRO A 225 -13.50 9.07 -31.98
C PRO A 225 -14.23 8.10 -31.06
N ASP A 226 -13.59 7.02 -30.58
CA ASP A 226 -14.26 5.93 -29.89
C ASP A 226 -14.71 6.30 -28.46
N ASN A 227 -13.98 7.15 -27.76
CA ASN A 227 -14.33 7.66 -26.42
C ASN A 227 -13.60 8.97 -26.07
N PRO A 228 -13.82 10.08 -26.81
CA PRO A 228 -13.17 11.33 -26.53
C PRO A 228 -13.69 11.95 -25.22
N THR A 229 -12.79 12.40 -24.36
CA THR A 229 -13.11 13.20 -23.17
C THR A 229 -12.55 14.60 -23.34
N LEU A 230 -13.40 15.61 -23.37
CA LEU A 230 -13.05 17.00 -23.64
C LEU A 230 -12.94 17.81 -22.36
N LEU A 231 -11.83 18.57 -22.22
CA LEU A 231 -11.57 19.44 -21.07
C LEU A 231 -12.27 20.79 -21.29
N VAL A 232 -13.40 21.01 -20.60
CA VAL A 232 -14.36 22.06 -20.93
C VAL A 232 -14.23 23.36 -20.11
N ASP A 233 -13.24 23.44 -19.24
CA ASP A 233 -13.07 24.57 -18.30
C ASP A 233 -11.82 25.42 -18.59
N THR A 234 -11.30 25.38 -19.83
CA THR A 234 -10.15 26.21 -20.21
C THR A 234 -10.49 27.70 -20.16
N TYR A 235 -11.69 28.10 -20.58
CA TYR A 235 -12.13 29.52 -20.59
C TYR A 235 -13.40 29.70 -19.76
N ASN A 236 -14.53 29.20 -20.22
CA ASN A 236 -15.80 29.28 -19.50
C ASN A 236 -16.61 28.01 -19.68
N THR A 237 -16.72 27.23 -18.63
CA THR A 237 -17.35 25.92 -18.65
C THR A 237 -18.76 25.95 -19.23
N LEU A 238 -19.63 26.82 -18.72
CA LEU A 238 -21.06 26.82 -19.08
C LEU A 238 -21.40 27.66 -20.33
N ARG A 239 -20.60 28.67 -20.64
CA ARG A 239 -20.90 29.57 -21.77
C ARG A 239 -20.18 29.18 -23.07
N SER A 240 -19.05 28.47 -22.99
CA SER A 240 -18.28 28.05 -24.15
C SER A 240 -17.92 26.58 -24.14
N GLY A 241 -17.33 26.04 -23.09
CA GLY A 241 -16.80 24.68 -23.04
C GLY A 241 -17.84 23.62 -23.34
N ILE A 242 -18.90 23.55 -22.54
CA ILE A 242 -19.97 22.55 -22.72
C ILE A 242 -20.73 22.79 -24.04
N PRO A 243 -21.14 24.01 -24.43
CA PRO A 243 -21.76 24.25 -25.73
C PRO A 243 -20.90 23.80 -26.91
N ASN A 244 -19.59 24.11 -26.92
CA ASN A 244 -18.67 23.67 -27.96
C ASN A 244 -18.49 22.15 -27.96
N ALA A 245 -18.41 21.49 -26.79
CA ALA A 245 -18.35 20.03 -26.70
C ALA A 245 -19.60 19.39 -27.31
N ILE A 246 -20.79 19.84 -26.93
CA ILE A 246 -22.08 19.35 -27.49
C ILE A 246 -22.13 19.57 -29.01
N ARG A 247 -21.70 20.72 -29.49
CA ARG A 247 -21.63 20.99 -30.91
C ARG A 247 -20.74 20.02 -31.64
N VAL A 248 -19.54 19.77 -31.14
CA VAL A 248 -18.59 18.81 -31.73
C VAL A 248 -19.13 17.37 -31.67
N PHE A 249 -19.71 16.97 -30.56
CA PHE A 249 -20.35 15.64 -30.48
C PHE A 249 -21.43 15.46 -31.53
N ASN A 250 -22.26 16.48 -31.76
CA ASN A 250 -23.31 16.43 -32.80
C ASN A 250 -22.74 16.42 -34.21
N GLU A 251 -21.65 17.13 -34.50
CA GLU A 251 -21.05 17.25 -35.82
C GLU A 251 -20.10 16.10 -36.18
N VAL A 252 -19.40 15.52 -35.17
CA VAL A 252 -18.34 14.52 -35.40
C VAL A 252 -18.76 13.13 -35.00
N LEU A 253 -19.33 12.93 -33.81
CA LEU A 253 -19.64 11.60 -33.29
C LEU A 253 -21.00 11.08 -33.76
N LYS A 254 -22.03 11.89 -33.66
CA LYS A 254 -23.40 11.50 -33.99
C LYS A 254 -23.56 11.02 -35.44
N PRO A 255 -22.99 11.65 -36.48
CA PRO A 255 -23.06 11.16 -37.87
C PRO A 255 -22.35 9.81 -38.07
N ARG A 256 -21.42 9.46 -37.18
CA ARG A 256 -20.68 8.19 -37.20
C ARG A 256 -21.38 7.09 -36.34
N GLY A 257 -22.52 7.40 -35.74
CA GLY A 257 -23.22 6.49 -34.83
C GLY A 257 -22.52 6.23 -33.50
N LEU A 258 -21.55 7.11 -33.13
CA LEU A 258 -20.79 7.01 -31.89
C LEU A 258 -21.51 7.75 -30.76
N THR A 259 -21.65 7.09 -29.61
CA THR A 259 -22.39 7.62 -28.45
C THR A 259 -21.53 7.72 -27.20
N LYS A 260 -20.34 7.10 -27.19
CA LYS A 260 -19.41 7.17 -26.05
C LYS A 260 -18.61 8.46 -26.14
N CYS A 261 -18.73 9.28 -25.13
CA CYS A 261 -17.96 10.50 -24.98
C CYS A 261 -17.94 10.94 -23.52
N GLY A 262 -17.08 11.90 -23.20
CA GLY A 262 -16.99 12.49 -21.87
C GLY A 262 -16.61 13.95 -21.90
N ILE A 263 -16.86 14.63 -20.80
CA ILE A 263 -16.32 15.94 -20.49
C ILE A 263 -15.53 15.84 -19.17
N ARG A 264 -14.52 16.71 -19.03
CA ARG A 264 -13.73 16.83 -17.80
C ARG A 264 -13.74 18.26 -17.28
N LEU A 265 -13.94 18.38 -15.98
CA LEU A 265 -13.83 19.62 -15.21
C LEU A 265 -12.63 19.50 -14.26
N ASP A 266 -11.76 20.50 -14.28
CA ASP A 266 -10.53 20.57 -13.48
C ASP A 266 -10.53 21.77 -12.52
N SER A 267 -11.57 22.62 -12.56
CA SER A 267 -11.68 23.86 -11.79
C SER A 267 -13.12 24.25 -11.48
N GLY A 268 -13.29 25.14 -10.49
CA GLY A 268 -14.57 25.69 -10.08
C GLY A 268 -15.31 24.81 -9.06
N ASP A 269 -16.55 25.16 -8.76
CA ASP A 269 -17.41 24.39 -7.86
C ASP A 269 -17.96 23.15 -8.59
N MET A 270 -17.45 21.98 -8.20
CA MET A 270 -17.77 20.73 -8.88
C MET A 270 -19.25 20.34 -8.74
N THR A 271 -19.86 20.59 -7.58
CA THR A 271 -21.28 20.27 -7.38
C THR A 271 -22.17 21.11 -8.29
N TYR A 272 -21.95 22.40 -8.31
CA TYR A 272 -22.72 23.31 -9.15
C TYR A 272 -22.51 23.04 -10.65
N LEU A 273 -21.24 22.96 -11.07
CA LEU A 273 -20.88 22.81 -12.48
C LEU A 273 -21.34 21.47 -13.06
N THR A 274 -21.16 20.36 -12.34
CA THR A 274 -21.54 19.03 -12.85
C THR A 274 -23.06 18.88 -12.98
N ARG A 275 -23.83 19.44 -12.04
CA ARG A 275 -25.30 19.46 -12.14
C ARG A 275 -25.79 20.26 -13.34
N LYS A 276 -25.16 21.42 -13.63
CA LYS A 276 -25.48 22.21 -14.82
C LYS A 276 -25.03 21.52 -16.10
N ALA A 277 -23.83 20.94 -16.09
CA ALA A 277 -23.30 20.17 -17.21
C ALA A 277 -24.21 19.00 -17.57
N ARG A 278 -24.64 18.21 -16.59
CA ARG A 278 -25.53 17.06 -16.82
C ARG A 278 -26.85 17.51 -17.47
N LYS A 279 -27.46 18.58 -16.95
CA LYS A 279 -28.68 19.13 -17.53
C LYS A 279 -28.49 19.53 -18.99
N MET A 280 -27.43 20.28 -19.31
CA MET A 280 -27.15 20.72 -20.69
C MET A 280 -26.89 19.56 -21.64
N LEU A 281 -26.17 18.53 -21.19
CA LEU A 281 -25.90 17.33 -21.98
C LEU A 281 -27.19 16.53 -22.22
N ASP A 282 -28.04 16.37 -21.22
CA ASP A 282 -29.31 15.66 -21.32
C ASP A 282 -30.29 16.35 -22.28
N GLU A 283 -30.41 17.68 -22.19
CA GLU A 283 -31.22 18.51 -23.08
C GLU A 283 -30.73 18.43 -24.54
N ALA A 284 -29.44 18.21 -24.75
CA ALA A 284 -28.82 18.03 -26.07
C ALA A 284 -28.89 16.59 -26.61
N GLY A 285 -29.40 15.63 -25.82
CA GLY A 285 -29.51 14.22 -26.21
C GLY A 285 -28.27 13.37 -25.91
N TRP A 286 -27.37 13.84 -25.04
CA TRP A 286 -26.11 13.18 -24.64
C TRP A 286 -26.17 12.63 -23.21
N GLN A 287 -27.24 11.88 -22.87
CA GLN A 287 -27.44 11.30 -21.53
C GLN A 287 -26.33 10.34 -21.11
N THR A 288 -25.68 9.67 -22.08
CA THR A 288 -24.58 8.72 -21.84
C THR A 288 -23.20 9.37 -21.74
N CYS A 289 -23.09 10.70 -21.98
CA CYS A 289 -21.83 11.41 -21.86
C CYS A 289 -21.34 11.40 -20.41
N GLN A 290 -20.14 10.89 -20.18
CA GLN A 290 -19.55 10.80 -18.85
C GLN A 290 -19.03 12.18 -18.39
N ILE A 291 -19.15 12.44 -17.09
CA ILE A 291 -18.61 13.65 -16.46
C ILE A 291 -17.47 13.24 -15.53
N SER A 292 -16.26 13.67 -15.86
CA SER A 292 -15.07 13.44 -15.07
C SER A 292 -14.67 14.69 -14.31
N CYS A 293 -14.25 14.55 -13.06
CA CYS A 293 -13.73 15.64 -12.23
C CYS A 293 -12.31 15.35 -11.77
N SER A 294 -11.47 16.36 -11.76
CA SER A 294 -10.10 16.30 -11.25
C SER A 294 -9.77 17.58 -10.47
N ASN A 295 -8.59 17.64 -9.84
CA ASN A 295 -8.07 18.73 -9.03
C ASN A 295 -8.46 18.72 -7.55
N SER A 296 -7.44 18.64 -6.69
CA SER A 296 -7.49 18.80 -5.22
C SER A 296 -8.46 17.86 -4.48
N LEU A 297 -8.77 16.72 -5.07
CA LEU A 297 -9.71 15.73 -4.52
C LEU A 297 -9.03 14.79 -3.49
N ASP A 298 -9.77 14.46 -2.45
CA ASP A 298 -9.51 13.39 -1.51
C ASP A 298 -10.83 12.72 -1.08
N GLU A 299 -10.77 11.73 -0.19
CA GLU A 299 -11.94 11.00 0.26
C GLU A 299 -13.03 11.90 0.88
N TYR A 300 -12.65 12.90 1.64
CA TYR A 300 -13.61 13.80 2.31
C TYR A 300 -14.31 14.74 1.33
N ILE A 301 -13.54 15.32 0.41
CA ILE A 301 -14.10 16.20 -0.63
C ILE A 301 -14.99 15.41 -1.57
N ILE A 302 -14.59 14.21 -1.97
CA ILE A 302 -15.40 13.34 -2.85
C ILE A 302 -16.72 12.99 -2.17
N GLU A 303 -16.68 12.56 -0.92
CA GLU A 303 -17.90 12.24 -0.16
C GLU A 303 -18.83 13.45 -0.03
N ASP A 304 -18.28 14.62 0.31
CA ASP A 304 -19.06 15.85 0.50
C ASP A 304 -19.74 16.31 -0.80
N ILE A 305 -19.00 16.41 -1.91
CA ILE A 305 -19.60 16.85 -3.20
C ILE A 305 -20.64 15.85 -3.73
N LEU A 306 -20.45 14.55 -3.48
CA LEU A 306 -21.45 13.55 -3.85
C LEU A 306 -22.70 13.66 -2.97
N ASN A 307 -22.56 13.88 -1.68
CA ASN A 307 -23.69 14.12 -0.76
C ASN A 307 -24.48 15.38 -1.14
N GLN A 308 -23.82 16.39 -1.71
CA GLN A 308 -24.46 17.59 -2.26
C GLN A 308 -25.11 17.36 -3.63
N GLY A 309 -25.02 16.16 -4.19
CA GLY A 309 -25.69 15.76 -5.42
C GLY A 309 -24.92 16.09 -6.70
N ALA A 310 -23.59 16.16 -6.64
CA ALA A 310 -22.73 16.27 -7.82
C ALA A 310 -22.99 15.10 -8.79
N GLN A 311 -23.03 15.40 -10.08
CA GLN A 311 -23.26 14.44 -11.15
C GLN A 311 -21.92 14.08 -11.79
N ILE A 312 -21.21 13.12 -11.19
CA ILE A 312 -19.85 12.74 -11.58
C ILE A 312 -19.82 11.21 -11.81
N ASP A 313 -19.19 10.79 -12.88
CA ASP A 313 -19.02 9.36 -13.23
C ASP A 313 -17.60 8.88 -12.95
N MET A 314 -16.61 9.79 -12.98
CA MET A 314 -15.19 9.45 -12.83
C MET A 314 -14.43 10.54 -12.08
N PHE A 315 -13.48 10.14 -11.25
CA PHE A 315 -12.55 11.04 -10.55
C PHE A 315 -11.11 10.80 -11.02
N GLY A 316 -10.40 11.90 -11.33
CA GLY A 316 -8.94 11.91 -11.50
C GLY A 316 -8.30 12.51 -10.25
N VAL A 317 -7.68 11.67 -9.42
CA VAL A 317 -7.12 12.10 -8.14
C VAL A 317 -5.59 12.11 -8.22
N GLY A 318 -4.99 13.26 -7.98
CA GLY A 318 -3.55 13.45 -8.17
C GLY A 318 -2.78 13.62 -6.86
N GLU A 319 -2.42 14.89 -6.54
CA GLU A 319 -1.50 15.23 -5.46
C GLU A 319 -1.86 14.56 -4.13
N ARG A 320 -3.10 14.68 -3.68
CA ARG A 320 -3.51 14.20 -2.35
C ARG A 320 -3.48 12.68 -2.20
N LEU A 321 -3.57 11.95 -3.32
CA LEU A 321 -3.41 10.51 -3.35
C LEU A 321 -1.93 10.13 -3.33
N ILE A 322 -1.16 10.55 -4.36
CA ILE A 322 0.21 10.06 -4.57
C ILE A 322 1.20 10.50 -3.47
N THR A 323 0.88 11.55 -2.74
CA THR A 323 1.68 12.04 -1.61
C THR A 323 1.11 11.64 -0.25
N ALA A 324 -0.06 10.99 -0.22
CA ALA A 324 -0.85 10.77 1.00
C ALA A 324 -0.88 12.04 1.88
N LYS A 325 -1.22 13.18 1.29
CA LYS A 325 -0.98 14.55 1.79
C LYS A 325 -1.46 14.78 3.23
N SER A 326 -2.54 14.15 3.65
CA SER A 326 -3.12 14.30 4.99
C SER A 326 -2.24 13.69 6.09
N GLU A 327 -1.65 12.52 5.83
CA GLU A 327 -0.69 11.86 6.71
C GLU A 327 0.32 11.07 5.86
N ALA A 328 1.47 11.67 5.58
CA ALA A 328 2.44 11.18 4.60
C ALA A 328 3.39 10.09 5.14
N VAL A 329 3.11 9.51 6.31
CA VAL A 329 3.97 8.51 6.96
C VAL A 329 3.16 7.31 7.41
N PHE A 330 3.50 6.13 6.91
CA PHE A 330 2.89 4.87 7.35
C PHE A 330 3.38 4.47 8.76
N GLY A 331 4.64 4.74 9.06
CA GLY A 331 5.24 4.52 10.38
C GLY A 331 5.52 3.07 10.71
N GLY A 332 5.74 2.24 9.72
CA GLY A 332 6.22 0.86 9.89
C GLY A 332 7.62 0.84 10.51
N VAL A 333 7.89 -0.20 11.27
CA VAL A 333 9.16 -0.42 11.97
C VAL A 333 9.61 -1.86 11.79
N TYR A 334 10.93 -2.08 11.84
CA TYR A 334 11.60 -3.37 11.79
C TYR A 334 12.23 -3.66 13.16
N LYS A 335 11.82 -4.74 13.84
CA LYS A 335 12.23 -4.93 15.23
C LYS A 335 12.56 -6.37 15.55
N LEU A 336 13.71 -6.57 16.22
CA LEU A 336 14.15 -7.87 16.75
C LEU A 336 13.11 -8.38 17.77
N THR A 337 12.62 -9.60 17.58
CA THR A 337 11.61 -10.24 18.43
C THR A 337 12.08 -11.56 19.05
N ALA A 338 13.09 -12.20 18.47
CA ALA A 338 13.74 -13.37 19.03
C ALA A 338 15.12 -13.60 18.41
N ILE A 339 15.92 -14.48 19.05
CA ILE A 339 17.15 -15.06 18.53
C ILE A 339 17.13 -16.57 18.77
N GLU A 340 17.98 -17.36 18.11
CA GLU A 340 18.23 -18.75 18.47
C GLU A 340 19.50 -18.86 19.34
N ASP A 341 19.46 -19.79 20.29
CA ASP A 341 20.67 -20.22 21.02
C ASP A 341 21.48 -21.23 20.19
N GLU A 342 22.59 -21.74 20.76
CA GLU A 342 23.46 -22.73 20.10
C GLU A 342 22.77 -24.08 19.90
N GLN A 343 21.67 -24.35 20.60
CA GLN A 343 20.87 -25.56 20.51
C GLN A 343 19.65 -25.40 19.56
N GLY A 344 19.48 -24.22 18.97
CA GLY A 344 18.35 -23.88 18.10
C GLY A 344 17.06 -23.54 18.85
N ASN A 345 17.12 -23.31 20.18
CA ASN A 345 15.93 -22.88 20.92
C ASN A 345 15.67 -21.39 20.68
N ILE A 346 14.42 -21.04 20.49
CA ILE A 346 14.01 -19.64 20.28
C ILE A 346 13.96 -18.92 21.62
N ILE A 347 14.79 -17.90 21.74
CA ILE A 347 14.87 -17.01 22.90
C ILE A 347 14.16 -15.70 22.54
N PRO A 348 12.97 -15.44 23.11
CA PRO A 348 12.24 -14.22 22.83
C PRO A 348 12.98 -12.97 23.29
N LYS A 349 12.86 -11.88 22.52
CA LYS A 349 13.44 -10.57 22.80
C LYS A 349 12.35 -9.52 22.80
N ILE A 350 12.47 -8.56 23.69
CA ILE A 350 11.55 -7.43 23.79
C ILE A 350 12.31 -6.14 24.02
N LYS A 351 11.88 -5.08 23.33
CA LYS A 351 12.33 -3.73 23.67
C LYS A 351 11.36 -3.13 24.67
N ILE A 352 11.83 -2.82 25.87
CA ILE A 352 11.08 -2.06 26.86
C ILE A 352 11.27 -0.56 26.58
N SER A 353 10.17 0.17 26.67
CA SER A 353 10.15 1.62 26.41
C SER A 353 9.19 2.29 27.38
N GLU A 354 9.53 3.49 27.83
CA GLU A 354 8.62 4.34 28.61
C GLU A 354 7.31 4.63 27.88
N ASN A 355 7.37 4.68 26.53
CA ASN A 355 6.16 4.74 25.72
C ASN A 355 5.63 3.32 25.46
N VAL A 356 4.56 2.95 26.17
CA VAL A 356 3.89 1.64 26.05
C VAL A 356 3.54 1.29 24.59
N GLY A 357 3.19 2.28 23.78
CA GLY A 357 2.92 2.10 22.34
C GLY A 357 4.11 1.61 21.51
N LYS A 358 5.34 1.72 22.05
CA LYS A 358 6.57 1.24 21.41
C LYS A 358 7.02 -0.15 21.85
N ILE A 359 6.32 -0.77 22.79
CA ILE A 359 6.61 -2.13 23.26
C ILE A 359 6.19 -3.12 22.16
N THR A 360 7.11 -4.03 21.82
CA THR A 360 6.90 -5.04 20.76
C THR A 360 6.22 -6.29 21.30
N ASN A 361 5.64 -7.10 20.42
CA ASN A 361 5.25 -8.47 20.72
C ASN A 361 6.47 -9.38 20.46
N PRO A 362 7.00 -10.09 21.48
CA PRO A 362 8.19 -10.93 21.35
C PRO A 362 7.90 -12.24 20.62
N HIS A 363 8.96 -13.02 20.36
CA HIS A 363 8.92 -14.38 19.83
C HIS A 363 8.69 -14.46 18.31
N PHE A 364 8.88 -15.64 17.73
CA PHE A 364 8.41 -15.99 16.39
C PHE A 364 6.92 -16.28 16.43
N LYS A 365 6.12 -15.61 15.57
CA LYS A 365 4.67 -15.56 15.66
C LYS A 365 3.97 -15.96 14.37
N LYS A 366 2.72 -16.40 14.52
CA LYS A 366 1.70 -16.51 13.47
C LYS A 366 0.58 -15.51 13.71
N VAL A 367 -0.11 -15.18 12.64
CA VAL A 367 -1.32 -14.37 12.66
C VAL A 367 -2.45 -15.15 12.03
N TYR A 368 -3.54 -15.34 12.76
CA TYR A 368 -4.76 -15.95 12.25
C TYR A 368 -5.88 -14.91 12.20
N ARG A 369 -6.50 -14.74 11.04
CA ARG A 369 -7.76 -14.00 10.93
C ARG A 369 -8.92 -14.95 11.16
N LEU A 370 -9.81 -14.57 12.06
CA LEU A 370 -11.00 -15.33 12.44
C LEU A 370 -12.20 -14.80 11.66
N PHE A 371 -12.85 -15.67 10.89
CA PHE A 371 -14.04 -15.32 10.10
C PHE A 371 -15.27 -16.00 10.68
N GLY A 372 -16.35 -15.25 10.89
CA GLY A 372 -17.63 -15.82 11.32
C GLY A 372 -18.29 -16.60 10.19
N ASN A 373 -18.57 -17.88 10.40
CA ASN A 373 -19.15 -18.75 9.35
C ASN A 373 -20.56 -18.31 8.92
N ASP A 374 -21.31 -17.67 9.82
CA ASP A 374 -22.68 -17.17 9.53
C ASP A 374 -22.66 -15.90 8.68
N THR A 375 -21.61 -15.10 8.75
CA THR A 375 -21.57 -13.76 8.13
C THR A 375 -20.51 -13.63 7.05
N GLY A 376 -19.49 -14.49 7.06
CA GLY A 376 -18.28 -14.35 6.25
C GLY A 376 -17.40 -13.15 6.65
N LYS A 377 -17.73 -12.46 7.75
CA LYS A 377 -17.03 -11.26 8.20
C LYS A 377 -15.86 -11.60 9.11
N ALA A 378 -14.78 -10.81 8.99
CA ALA A 378 -13.65 -10.88 9.88
C ALA A 378 -14.04 -10.40 11.29
N ILE A 379 -13.74 -11.21 12.30
CA ILE A 379 -14.11 -10.96 13.69
C ILE A 379 -12.97 -10.32 14.46
N ALA A 380 -11.78 -10.88 14.31
CA ALA A 380 -10.54 -10.48 14.99
C ALA A 380 -9.33 -11.10 14.29
N ASP A 381 -8.15 -10.52 14.53
CA ASP A 381 -6.88 -11.18 14.23
C ASP A 381 -6.25 -11.67 15.54
N TYR A 382 -5.75 -12.88 15.51
CA TYR A 382 -5.23 -13.59 16.68
C TYR A 382 -3.76 -13.92 16.46
N LEU A 383 -2.89 -13.30 17.26
CA LEU A 383 -1.46 -13.52 17.23
C LEU A 383 -1.10 -14.61 18.24
N CYS A 384 -0.40 -15.61 17.79
CA CYS A 384 0.07 -16.71 18.63
C CYS A 384 1.55 -17.03 18.38
N VAL A 385 2.16 -17.81 19.25
CA VAL A 385 3.51 -18.33 19.06
C VAL A 385 3.50 -19.29 17.87
N HIS A 386 4.58 -19.35 17.09
CA HIS A 386 4.66 -20.12 15.84
C HIS A 386 4.33 -21.61 15.97
N ASP A 387 4.49 -22.21 17.15
CA ASP A 387 4.20 -23.62 17.44
C ASP A 387 2.74 -23.85 17.89
N GLU A 388 1.95 -22.79 18.02
CA GLU A 388 0.51 -22.88 18.28
C GLU A 388 -0.28 -23.03 16.97
N THR A 389 -1.40 -23.72 17.06
CA THR A 389 -2.40 -23.82 15.99
C THR A 389 -3.76 -23.48 16.56
N VAL A 390 -4.59 -22.76 15.79
CA VAL A 390 -5.97 -22.46 16.16
C VAL A 390 -6.86 -23.63 15.74
N ASP A 391 -7.54 -24.23 16.71
CA ASP A 391 -8.56 -25.28 16.48
C ASP A 391 -9.93 -24.58 16.35
N ASP A 392 -10.36 -24.34 15.11
CA ASP A 392 -11.61 -23.65 14.79
C ASP A 392 -12.87 -24.55 14.93
N SER A 393 -12.67 -25.83 15.31
CA SER A 393 -13.78 -26.70 15.70
C SER A 393 -14.28 -26.46 17.14
N ARG A 394 -13.59 -25.63 17.92
CA ARG A 394 -13.87 -25.30 19.32
C ARG A 394 -14.00 -23.81 19.52
N ASP A 395 -14.68 -23.45 20.61
CA ASP A 395 -14.75 -22.06 21.06
C ASP A 395 -13.35 -21.53 21.40
N LEU A 396 -13.02 -20.34 20.90
CA LEU A 396 -11.78 -19.65 21.20
C LEU A 396 -12.06 -18.43 22.08
N GLU A 397 -11.39 -18.35 23.24
CA GLU A 397 -11.40 -17.13 24.04
C GLU A 397 -10.28 -16.18 23.58
N ILE A 398 -10.64 -14.98 23.19
CA ILE A 398 -9.72 -13.90 22.83
C ILE A 398 -9.84 -12.76 23.85
N PHE A 399 -8.78 -11.96 24.00
CA PHE A 399 -8.76 -10.84 24.92
C PHE A 399 -7.86 -9.70 24.45
N ASP A 400 -8.25 -8.48 24.78
CA ASP A 400 -7.48 -7.28 24.51
C ASP A 400 -6.17 -7.28 25.33
N PRO A 401 -4.98 -7.32 24.69
CA PRO A 401 -3.72 -7.37 25.42
C PRO A 401 -3.39 -6.08 26.19
N GLN A 402 -4.12 -4.98 25.97
CA GLN A 402 -3.99 -3.75 26.74
C GLN A 402 -5.01 -3.65 27.87
N ALA A 403 -6.09 -4.45 27.81
CA ALA A 403 -7.19 -4.45 28.77
C ALA A 403 -7.65 -5.90 28.98
N THR A 404 -6.83 -6.71 29.63
CA THR A 404 -6.97 -8.17 29.77
C THR A 404 -8.26 -8.66 30.41
N TRP A 405 -9.02 -7.76 31.04
CA TRP A 405 -10.38 -8.03 31.55
C TRP A 405 -11.44 -8.04 30.44
N LYS A 406 -11.17 -7.44 29.28
CA LYS A 406 -12.06 -7.47 28.12
C LYS A 406 -11.82 -8.79 27.37
N ARG A 407 -12.68 -9.75 27.63
CA ARG A 407 -12.61 -11.09 27.03
C ARG A 407 -13.84 -11.35 26.18
N LYS A 408 -13.65 -12.09 25.08
CA LYS A 408 -14.71 -12.50 24.17
C LYS A 408 -14.51 -13.96 23.80
N LYS A 409 -15.59 -14.75 23.82
CA LYS A 409 -15.60 -16.09 23.19
C LYS A 409 -16.07 -15.97 21.76
N VAL A 410 -15.31 -16.52 20.86
CA VAL A 410 -15.62 -16.64 19.42
C VAL A 410 -16.11 -18.06 19.18
N TYR A 411 -17.27 -18.17 18.54
CA TYR A 411 -17.93 -19.42 18.20
C TYR A 411 -18.15 -19.50 16.70
N ASN A 412 -18.31 -20.71 16.16
CA ASN A 412 -18.68 -20.94 14.78
C ASN A 412 -17.90 -20.07 13.79
N PHE A 413 -16.59 -20.20 13.79
CA PHE A 413 -15.66 -19.44 12.98
C PHE A 413 -14.72 -20.34 12.19
N THR A 414 -14.07 -19.77 11.18
CA THR A 414 -12.93 -20.37 10.47
C THR A 414 -11.71 -19.50 10.72
N ALA A 415 -10.57 -20.11 11.01
CA ALA A 415 -9.29 -19.46 11.22
C ALA A 415 -8.41 -19.59 9.97
N LYS A 416 -7.95 -18.46 9.42
CA LYS A 416 -7.04 -18.43 8.28
C LYS A 416 -5.70 -17.83 8.70
N GLU A 417 -4.61 -18.55 8.52
CA GLU A 417 -3.26 -18.00 8.71
C GLU A 417 -2.97 -16.97 7.64
N LEU A 418 -2.49 -15.79 8.04
CA LEU A 418 -2.23 -14.66 7.14
C LEU A 418 -0.79 -14.63 6.64
N LEU A 419 0.19 -15.02 7.47
CA LEU A 419 1.59 -15.06 7.09
C LEU A 419 1.86 -16.30 6.22
N VAL A 420 2.25 -16.06 4.97
CA VAL A 420 2.63 -17.13 4.04
C VAL A 420 4.14 -17.13 3.82
N PRO A 421 4.77 -18.28 3.56
CA PRO A 421 6.20 -18.35 3.24
C PRO A 421 6.47 -17.67 1.89
N ILE A 422 7.43 -16.75 1.87
CA ILE A 422 7.90 -16.06 0.67
C ILE A 422 9.26 -16.62 0.25
N PHE A 423 10.22 -16.67 1.18
CA PHE A 423 11.52 -17.31 1.00
C PHE A 423 11.70 -18.39 2.06
N GLN A 424 12.31 -19.50 1.68
CA GLN A 424 12.73 -20.58 2.59
C GLN A 424 14.17 -20.98 2.25
N GLY A 425 15.07 -20.85 3.22
CA GLY A 425 16.49 -21.10 3.00
C GLY A 425 17.11 -20.24 1.89
N GLY A 426 16.61 -19.02 1.68
CA GLY A 426 17.03 -18.12 0.62
C GLY A 426 16.38 -18.34 -0.74
N GLU A 427 15.60 -19.40 -0.91
CA GLU A 427 14.90 -19.71 -2.17
C GLU A 427 13.49 -19.14 -2.18
N LEU A 428 13.10 -18.49 -3.28
CA LEU A 428 11.73 -17.97 -3.48
C LEU A 428 10.75 -19.13 -3.63
N VAL A 429 9.79 -19.23 -2.71
CA VAL A 429 8.75 -20.29 -2.71
C VAL A 429 7.34 -19.73 -2.96
N TYR A 430 7.18 -18.42 -3.02
CA TYR A 430 5.91 -17.75 -3.24
C TYR A 430 5.69 -17.46 -4.72
N GLN A 431 4.51 -17.85 -5.22
CA GLN A 431 4.08 -17.44 -6.56
C GLN A 431 3.33 -16.11 -6.47
N LEU A 432 3.92 -15.05 -6.99
CA LEU A 432 3.30 -13.73 -7.03
C LEU A 432 2.08 -13.75 -7.96
N PRO A 433 0.88 -13.36 -7.48
CA PRO A 433 -0.30 -13.24 -8.34
C PRO A 433 -0.17 -12.08 -9.33
N ALA A 434 -0.95 -12.10 -10.42
CA ALA A 434 -1.07 -10.93 -11.30
C ALA A 434 -1.62 -9.72 -10.54
N LEU A 435 -1.17 -8.52 -10.90
CA LEU A 435 -1.57 -7.29 -10.20
C LEU A 435 -3.10 -7.07 -10.18
N SER A 436 -3.79 -7.47 -11.24
CA SER A 436 -5.26 -7.44 -11.31
C SER A 436 -5.93 -8.42 -10.34
N GLU A 437 -5.28 -9.56 -10.06
CA GLU A 437 -5.77 -10.52 -9.07
C GLU A 437 -5.57 -9.98 -7.65
N ILE A 438 -4.44 -9.28 -7.40
CA ILE A 438 -4.18 -8.61 -6.13
C ILE A 438 -5.22 -7.52 -5.88
N GLN A 439 -5.57 -6.72 -6.88
CA GLN A 439 -6.63 -5.70 -6.77
C GLN A 439 -8.01 -6.34 -6.45
N ALA A 440 -8.38 -7.39 -7.17
CA ALA A 440 -9.62 -8.11 -6.92
C ALA A 440 -9.66 -8.74 -5.53
N TYR A 441 -8.53 -9.33 -5.11
CA TYR A 441 -8.36 -9.87 -3.76
C TYR A 441 -8.51 -8.76 -2.70
N CYS A 442 -7.89 -7.59 -2.91
CA CYS A 442 -8.03 -6.46 -1.99
C CYS A 442 -9.51 -6.07 -1.81
N ALA A 443 -10.26 -5.92 -2.89
CA ALA A 443 -11.68 -5.60 -2.82
C ALA A 443 -12.46 -6.66 -2.02
N GLN A 444 -12.22 -7.95 -2.29
CA GLN A 444 -12.86 -9.06 -1.57
C GLN A 444 -12.52 -9.04 -0.08
N GLN A 445 -11.24 -8.80 0.27
CA GLN A 445 -10.81 -8.78 1.67
C GLN A 445 -11.36 -7.58 2.43
N VAL A 446 -11.44 -6.41 1.82
CA VAL A 446 -12.07 -5.21 2.41
C VAL A 446 -13.56 -5.46 2.65
N ASP A 447 -14.23 -6.20 1.76
CA ASP A 447 -15.65 -6.55 1.92
C ASP A 447 -15.89 -7.50 3.10
N THR A 448 -14.89 -8.23 3.57
CA THR A 448 -15.02 -9.05 4.80
C THR A 448 -15.06 -8.22 6.07
N LEU A 449 -14.60 -6.97 6.04
CA LEU A 449 -14.64 -6.08 7.20
C LEU A 449 -16.06 -5.57 7.46
N TRP A 450 -16.38 -5.34 8.73
CA TRP A 450 -17.61 -4.68 9.15
C TRP A 450 -17.62 -3.22 8.71
N ASP A 451 -18.81 -2.67 8.41
CA ASP A 451 -18.95 -1.29 7.92
C ASP A 451 -18.48 -0.27 8.94
N GLU A 452 -18.62 -0.58 10.22
CA GLU A 452 -18.12 0.26 11.31
C GLU A 452 -16.60 0.41 11.32
N VAL A 453 -15.86 -0.60 10.89
CA VAL A 453 -14.38 -0.53 10.73
C VAL A 453 -13.99 0.29 9.50
N LYS A 454 -14.87 0.35 8.50
CA LYS A 454 -14.64 1.04 7.23
C LYS A 454 -14.96 2.54 7.26
N ARG A 455 -15.49 3.11 8.34
CA ARG A 455 -15.80 4.54 8.44
C ARG A 455 -14.54 5.39 8.24
N PHE A 456 -14.70 6.56 7.65
CA PHE A 456 -13.59 7.53 7.52
C PHE A 456 -13.34 8.27 8.83
N ASP A 457 -14.39 8.59 9.56
CA ASP A 457 -14.33 9.24 10.85
C ASP A 457 -14.73 8.27 11.97
N ASN A 458 -13.93 8.26 13.04
CA ASN A 458 -14.16 7.45 14.23
C ASN A 458 -14.53 5.98 13.91
N PRO A 459 -13.71 5.25 13.15
CA PRO A 459 -13.97 3.85 12.85
C PRO A 459 -13.95 3.02 14.15
N HIS A 460 -14.72 1.93 14.14
CA HIS A 460 -14.62 0.96 15.22
C HIS A 460 -13.24 0.30 15.23
N THR A 461 -12.63 0.18 16.39
CA THR A 461 -11.33 -0.49 16.56
C THR A 461 -11.49 -1.98 16.31
N TYR A 462 -10.76 -2.49 15.33
CA TYR A 462 -10.68 -3.91 15.05
C TYR A 462 -9.83 -4.62 16.11
N TYR A 463 -10.19 -5.83 16.47
CA TYR A 463 -9.52 -6.58 17.54
C TYR A 463 -8.28 -7.29 16.98
N VAL A 464 -7.12 -7.02 17.60
CA VAL A 464 -5.85 -7.71 17.37
C VAL A 464 -5.39 -8.26 18.71
N ASP A 465 -5.71 -9.51 18.96
CA ASP A 465 -5.59 -10.15 20.26
C ASP A 465 -4.43 -11.15 20.28
N LEU A 466 -3.92 -11.45 21.47
CA LEU A 466 -2.80 -12.37 21.66
C LEU A 466 -3.29 -13.71 22.23
N SER A 467 -2.59 -14.81 21.88
CA SER A 467 -2.75 -16.05 22.61
C SER A 467 -2.29 -15.89 24.07
N GLN A 468 -2.84 -16.71 24.94
CA GLN A 468 -2.42 -16.70 26.35
C GLN A 468 -0.93 -17.00 26.49
N LYS A 469 -0.41 -17.94 25.70
CA LYS A 469 1.03 -18.30 25.70
C LYS A 469 1.90 -17.11 25.28
N LEU A 470 1.53 -16.41 24.21
CA LEU A 470 2.26 -15.22 23.74
C LEU A 470 2.18 -14.07 24.76
N TRP A 471 1.02 -13.88 25.36
CA TRP A 471 0.83 -12.89 26.43
C TRP A 471 1.71 -13.19 27.64
N ASP A 472 1.73 -14.44 28.14
CA ASP A 472 2.52 -14.84 29.30
C ASP A 472 4.02 -14.62 29.06
N ILE A 473 4.51 -14.92 27.86
CA ILE A 473 5.89 -14.63 27.45
C ILE A 473 6.18 -13.12 27.51
N LYS A 474 5.29 -12.33 26.95
CA LYS A 474 5.43 -10.86 26.93
C LYS A 474 5.42 -10.28 28.33
N ASP A 475 4.47 -10.67 29.15
CA ASP A 475 4.31 -10.20 30.52
C ASP A 475 5.55 -10.55 31.38
N ARG A 476 6.02 -11.79 31.30
CA ARG A 476 7.26 -12.21 31.96
C ARG A 476 8.45 -11.35 31.57
N LEU A 477 8.69 -11.12 30.27
CA LEU A 477 9.80 -10.30 29.79
C LEU A 477 9.72 -8.85 30.24
N LEU A 478 8.53 -8.29 30.34
CA LEU A 478 8.34 -6.93 30.88
C LEU A 478 8.70 -6.85 32.36
N HIS A 479 8.34 -7.89 33.14
CA HIS A 479 8.68 -7.93 34.57
C HIS A 479 10.17 -8.21 34.85
N GLU A 480 10.82 -9.04 34.01
CA GLU A 480 12.26 -9.31 34.11
C GLU A 480 13.08 -8.09 33.73
N GLY A 481 12.71 -7.40 32.65
CA GLY A 481 13.42 -6.18 32.19
C GLY A 481 13.28 -4.98 33.14
N GLY A 482 12.17 -4.88 33.84
CA GLY A 482 11.97 -3.86 34.89
C GLY A 482 12.83 -4.07 36.16
N LYS A 483 13.49 -5.22 36.30
CA LYS A 483 14.42 -5.50 37.41
C LYS A 483 15.90 -5.16 37.09
N ILE A 484 16.19 -4.81 35.83
CA ILE A 484 17.55 -4.50 35.35
C ILE A 484 17.81 -2.98 35.34
N SER A 485 16.81 -2.18 35.66
CA SER A 485 16.91 -0.70 35.73
C SER A 485 17.16 -0.19 37.13
#